data_0a5addf22512c53bb0cbd39aee826bfd
#
_entry.id   0a5addf22512c53bb0cbd39aee826bfd
#
_cell.length_a   1.000
_cell.length_b   1.000
_cell.length_c   1.000
_cell.angle_alpha   90.00
_cell.angle_beta   90.00
_cell.angle_gamma   90.00
#
_symmetry.space_group_name_H-M   'P 1'
#
loop_
_entity.id
_entity.type
_entity.pdbx_description
1 polymer ?
#
loop_
_entity_poly.entity_id
_entity_poly.type
_entity_poly.pdbx_seq_one_letter_code
_entity_poly.pdbx_strand_id
1 'polypeptide(L)'
;MHVLVIPSWYPASPEDVHGIFFRQQAQAMAGAGLQMGVLAPQMHPLYGPAWRQGLRARRSRPRISQEEGLNVVRVDLPAWLPKARWIDARAAFSQLERAFKAYVRRFGRPDVLHAHSLYPAGFLTYLLAAKYGLPWVLTEHRSLGHMPVRTALGRRAEQQVAASAARRIGVSRGHADFIAQRLGGQWDYVPNLLPPALETLTVSDHSDRPLVVGHLSVLDPVKRPELVIESFAAAQLGADARLVIGGPLTAEIEASLRQCARQAGVEKQLELPGMITDVAGFNQQLDVFVLPSITESFGMVLIEALATGAALVATDTWGANTVISDGDGVVVASADPAELGAAIRQVSTWPRDKAGRERRRESCLSRFALGAFAAKYKEIYAVAAASAHA
;
A
#
# COMPACT_ATOMS: atom_id res chain seq x y z
N MET A 1 25.80 -1.10 0.41
CA MET A 1 25.01 0.16 0.36
C MET A 1 24.07 0.21 1.54
N HIS A 2 24.10 1.30 2.29
CA HIS A 2 23.29 1.53 3.48
C HIS A 2 22.15 2.51 3.17
N VAL A 3 20.91 2.03 3.29
CA VAL A 3 19.70 2.81 2.99
C VAL A 3 18.91 3.04 4.28
N LEU A 4 18.57 4.30 4.56
CA LEU A 4 17.72 4.67 5.68
C LEU A 4 16.32 5.02 5.18
N VAL A 5 15.36 4.15 5.49
CA VAL A 5 13.95 4.35 5.15
C VAL A 5 13.30 5.29 6.15
N ILE A 6 12.56 6.27 5.64
CA ILE A 6 11.79 7.24 6.44
C ILE A 6 10.33 7.15 5.98
N PRO A 7 9.48 6.35 6.62
CA PRO A 7 8.09 6.15 6.23
C PRO A 7 7.18 7.22 6.84
N SER A 8 6.11 7.57 6.15
CA SER A 8 5.10 8.50 6.67
C SER A 8 4.23 7.91 7.78
N TRP A 9 4.14 6.59 7.84
CA TRP A 9 3.54 5.78 8.91
C TRP A 9 4.28 4.45 9.00
N TYR A 10 4.35 3.91 10.20
CA TYR A 10 5.09 2.67 10.46
C TYR A 10 4.42 1.91 11.60
N PRO A 11 4.32 0.58 11.58
CA PRO A 11 3.64 -0.18 12.60
C PRO A 11 4.11 0.17 14.01
N ALA A 12 3.18 0.42 14.93
CA ALA A 12 3.50 0.76 16.32
C ALA A 12 3.91 -0.47 17.15
N SER A 13 3.39 -1.65 16.78
CA SER A 13 3.70 -2.95 17.40
C SER A 13 3.81 -4.04 16.31
N PRO A 14 4.24 -5.26 16.63
CA PRO A 14 4.24 -6.38 15.68
C PRO A 14 2.86 -6.70 15.10
N GLU A 15 1.80 -6.52 15.89
CA GLU A 15 0.42 -6.82 15.52
C GLU A 15 -0.25 -5.69 14.71
N ASP A 16 0.38 -4.50 14.69
CA ASP A 16 -0.16 -3.35 13.97
C ASP A 16 0.04 -3.52 12.46
N VAL A 17 -1.06 -3.62 11.74
CA VAL A 17 -1.06 -3.77 10.28
C VAL A 17 -0.85 -2.44 9.54
N HIS A 18 -0.96 -1.29 10.23
CA HIS A 18 -0.85 0.02 9.61
C HIS A 18 0.59 0.33 9.19
N GLY A 19 0.85 0.25 7.90
CA GLY A 19 2.19 0.47 7.33
C GLY A 19 3.09 -0.77 7.36
N ILE A 20 2.54 -1.96 7.62
CA ILE A 20 3.28 -3.23 7.64
C ILE A 20 4.08 -3.46 6.35
N PHE A 21 3.55 -3.03 5.21
CA PHE A 21 4.22 -3.20 3.92
C PHE A 21 5.55 -2.42 3.83
N PHE A 22 5.73 -1.30 4.52
CA PHE A 22 7.03 -0.61 4.59
C PHE A 22 8.07 -1.44 5.35
N ARG A 23 7.64 -2.06 6.44
CA ARG A 23 8.50 -2.98 7.21
C ARG A 23 8.88 -4.18 6.35
N GLN A 24 7.91 -4.82 5.71
CA GLN A 24 8.15 -5.97 4.83
C GLN A 24 9.07 -5.63 3.66
N GLN A 25 8.90 -4.48 3.02
CA GLN A 25 9.80 -4.01 1.96
C GLN A 25 11.23 -3.80 2.48
N ALA A 26 11.39 -3.16 3.63
CA ALA A 26 12.72 -2.95 4.22
C ALA A 26 13.39 -4.28 4.59
N GLN A 27 12.66 -5.23 5.16
CA GLN A 27 13.14 -6.59 5.48
C GLN A 27 13.55 -7.35 4.20
N ALA A 28 12.70 -7.33 3.19
CA ALA A 28 12.96 -7.98 1.92
C ALA A 28 14.23 -7.41 1.25
N MET A 29 14.44 -6.10 1.29
CA MET A 29 15.65 -5.47 0.76
C MET A 29 16.88 -5.78 1.61
N ALA A 30 16.74 -5.93 2.92
CA ALA A 30 17.81 -6.41 3.80
C ALA A 30 18.21 -7.85 3.43
N GLY A 31 17.24 -8.74 3.25
CA GLY A 31 17.45 -10.11 2.76
C GLY A 31 18.09 -10.15 1.35
N ALA A 32 17.85 -9.15 0.52
CA ALA A 32 18.48 -8.99 -0.79
C ALA A 32 19.92 -8.41 -0.73
N GLY A 33 20.51 -8.24 0.47
CA GLY A 33 21.90 -7.86 0.67
C GLY A 33 22.17 -6.36 0.82
N LEU A 34 21.14 -5.53 1.07
CA LEU A 34 21.34 -4.13 1.45
C LEU A 34 21.38 -3.97 2.98
N GLN A 35 22.16 -3.04 3.47
CA GLN A 35 22.06 -2.62 4.86
C GLN A 35 20.85 -1.67 4.98
N MET A 36 19.78 -2.15 5.63
CA MET A 36 18.54 -1.40 5.77
C MET A 36 18.35 -0.92 7.20
N GLY A 37 17.91 0.33 7.33
CA GLY A 37 17.47 0.87 8.61
C GLY A 37 16.20 1.69 8.46
N VAL A 38 15.52 1.95 9.57
CA VAL A 38 14.27 2.70 9.59
C VAL A 38 14.36 3.84 10.60
N LEU A 39 14.08 5.05 10.15
CA LEU A 39 13.77 6.19 11.01
C LEU A 39 12.27 6.45 10.94
N ALA A 40 11.53 6.02 11.95
CA ALA A 40 10.08 6.06 11.99
C ALA A 40 9.56 7.29 12.76
N PRO A 41 9.24 8.41 12.06
CA PRO A 41 8.64 9.58 12.68
C PRO A 41 7.15 9.34 12.90
N GLN A 42 6.65 9.68 14.07
CA GLN A 42 5.23 9.67 14.38
C GLN A 42 4.74 11.08 14.71
N MET A 43 3.86 11.63 13.88
CA MET A 43 3.34 12.98 14.06
C MET A 43 2.18 12.97 15.07
N HIS A 44 2.27 13.82 16.11
CA HIS A 44 1.23 13.98 17.13
C HIS A 44 0.68 15.41 17.10
N PRO A 45 -0.61 15.60 16.86
CA PRO A 45 -1.20 16.93 16.75
C PRO A 45 -1.17 17.66 18.11
N LEU A 46 -0.86 18.95 18.08
CA LEU A 46 -0.98 19.87 19.21
C LEU A 46 -2.38 20.51 19.28
N TYR A 47 -3.33 20.00 18.52
CA TYR A 47 -4.71 20.49 18.42
C TYR A 47 -5.71 19.32 18.51
N GLY A 48 -6.96 19.63 18.76
CA GLY A 48 -8.04 18.64 18.89
C GLY A 48 -7.87 17.74 20.13
N PRO A 49 -8.58 16.61 20.21
CA PRO A 49 -8.58 15.74 21.41
C PRO A 49 -7.21 15.17 21.76
N ALA A 50 -6.31 15.02 20.78
CA ALA A 50 -4.99 14.42 20.96
C ALA A 50 -3.87 15.41 21.35
N TRP A 51 -4.17 16.68 21.65
CA TRP A 51 -3.18 17.74 21.93
C TRP A 51 -2.17 17.38 23.04
N ARG A 52 -2.60 16.59 24.03
CA ARG A 52 -1.71 16.14 25.12
C ARG A 52 -0.59 15.23 24.63
N GLN A 53 -0.87 14.41 23.61
CA GLN A 53 0.16 13.58 22.97
C GLN A 53 1.17 14.44 22.23
N GLY A 54 0.71 15.48 21.52
CA GLY A 54 1.56 16.46 20.86
C GLY A 54 2.49 17.20 21.84
N LEU A 55 1.99 17.58 23.04
CA LEU A 55 2.84 18.17 24.09
C LEU A 55 3.91 17.20 24.60
N ARG A 56 3.57 15.93 24.79
CA ARG A 56 4.54 14.89 25.18
C ARG A 56 5.57 14.67 24.08
N ALA A 57 5.13 14.65 22.82
CA ALA A 57 6.00 14.51 21.65
C ALA A 57 7.10 15.57 21.60
N ARG A 58 6.84 16.82 22.02
CA ARG A 58 7.86 17.89 22.09
C ARG A 58 9.07 17.54 22.97
N ARG A 59 8.90 16.67 23.96
CA ARG A 59 9.95 16.26 24.90
C ARG A 59 10.40 14.82 24.68
N SER A 60 9.87 14.16 23.64
CA SER A 60 10.19 12.77 23.33
C SER A 60 11.68 12.62 22.98
N ARG A 61 12.29 11.53 23.48
CA ARG A 61 13.62 11.10 23.08
C ARG A 61 13.50 9.99 22.02
N PRO A 62 14.46 9.90 21.09
CA PRO A 62 14.50 8.79 20.15
C PRO A 62 14.58 7.45 20.89
N ARG A 63 13.79 6.48 20.44
CA ARG A 63 13.83 5.10 20.93
C ARG A 63 14.51 4.23 19.86
N ILE A 64 15.58 3.56 20.26
CA ILE A 64 16.36 2.68 19.37
C ILE A 64 15.98 1.24 19.69
N SER A 65 15.64 0.47 18.67
CA SER A 65 15.28 -0.95 18.78
C SER A 65 15.82 -1.74 17.59
N GLN A 66 15.88 -3.05 17.76
CA GLN A 66 15.93 -3.99 16.64
C GLN A 66 14.56 -4.65 16.52
N GLU A 67 13.94 -4.55 15.35
CA GLU A 67 12.61 -5.05 15.09
C GLU A 67 12.68 -5.98 13.89
N GLU A 68 12.51 -7.28 14.13
CA GLU A 68 12.49 -8.30 13.08
C GLU A 68 13.68 -8.19 12.09
N GLY A 69 14.88 -7.99 12.62
CA GLY A 69 16.13 -7.88 11.84
C GLY A 69 16.47 -6.49 11.33
N LEU A 70 15.59 -5.50 11.49
CA LEU A 70 15.83 -4.10 11.09
C LEU A 70 16.33 -3.25 12.28
N ASN A 71 17.23 -2.34 11.99
CA ASN A 71 17.64 -1.28 12.92
C ASN A 71 16.62 -0.14 12.86
N VAL A 72 15.84 0.06 13.91
CA VAL A 72 14.74 1.04 13.95
C VAL A 72 15.01 2.13 14.96
N VAL A 73 14.82 3.38 14.56
CA VAL A 73 14.77 4.54 15.47
C VAL A 73 13.41 5.19 15.36
N ARG A 74 12.63 5.15 16.44
CA ARG A 74 11.32 5.79 16.53
C ARG A 74 11.44 7.16 17.17
N VAL A 75 10.68 8.13 16.66
CA VAL A 75 10.63 9.48 17.23
C VAL A 75 9.21 10.06 17.11
N ASP A 76 8.71 10.54 18.24
CA ASP A 76 7.44 11.27 18.28
C ASP A 76 7.71 12.74 17.96
N LEU A 77 6.98 13.31 17.02
CA LEU A 77 7.12 14.66 16.52
C LEU A 77 5.83 15.46 16.72
N PRO A 78 5.88 16.72 17.18
CA PRO A 78 4.69 17.55 17.30
C PRO A 78 4.23 18.05 15.93
N ALA A 79 2.92 18.01 15.67
CA ALA A 79 2.28 18.68 14.53
C ALA A 79 1.51 19.91 15.03
N TRP A 80 1.88 21.09 14.57
CA TRP A 80 1.38 22.36 15.09
C TRP A 80 0.11 22.83 14.39
N LEU A 81 0.03 22.62 13.07
CA LEU A 81 -1.03 23.17 12.22
C LEU A 81 -1.64 22.08 11.31
N PRO A 82 -2.97 21.92 11.30
CA PRO A 82 -3.61 20.81 10.58
C PRO A 82 -3.43 20.82 9.06
N LYS A 83 -2.96 21.92 8.47
CA LYS A 83 -2.88 22.09 7.00
C LYS A 83 -1.57 22.70 6.50
N ALA A 84 -0.63 23.01 7.39
CA ALA A 84 0.63 23.66 7.05
C ALA A 84 1.81 22.68 7.12
N ARG A 85 1.81 21.69 6.24
CA ARG A 85 2.71 20.53 6.21
C ARG A 85 4.19 20.87 6.31
N TRP A 86 4.64 21.91 5.59
CA TRP A 86 6.03 22.32 5.59
C TRP A 86 6.43 23.06 6.88
N ILE A 87 5.50 23.80 7.51
CA ILE A 87 5.72 24.45 8.81
C ILE A 87 5.90 23.36 9.87
N ASP A 88 5.03 22.34 9.88
CA ASP A 88 5.12 21.23 10.83
C ASP A 88 6.44 20.47 10.68
N ALA A 89 6.87 20.18 9.46
CA ALA A 89 8.14 19.51 9.22
C ALA A 89 9.33 20.35 9.72
N ARG A 90 9.34 21.68 9.48
CA ARG A 90 10.38 22.57 9.99
C ARG A 90 10.37 22.67 11.52
N ALA A 91 9.20 22.79 12.13
CA ALA A 91 9.08 22.86 13.58
C ALA A 91 9.51 21.56 14.28
N ALA A 92 9.28 20.42 13.66
CA ALA A 92 9.67 19.10 14.15
C ALA A 92 11.14 18.74 13.84
N PHE A 93 11.81 19.50 12.99
CA PHE A 93 13.12 19.12 12.44
C PHE A 93 14.22 18.89 13.49
N SER A 94 14.28 19.69 14.55
CA SER A 94 15.29 19.53 15.61
C SER A 94 15.18 18.19 16.34
N GLN A 95 13.96 17.67 16.49
CA GLN A 95 13.72 16.36 17.09
C GLN A 95 14.03 15.23 16.12
N LEU A 96 13.63 15.38 14.87
CA LEU A 96 14.00 14.44 13.80
C LEU A 96 15.53 14.35 13.65
N GLU A 97 16.22 15.47 13.66
CA GLU A 97 17.68 15.53 13.57
C GLU A 97 18.35 14.81 14.75
N ARG A 98 17.83 14.97 15.96
CA ARG A 98 18.35 14.22 17.13
C ARG A 98 18.20 12.73 16.92
N ALA A 99 17.07 12.28 16.37
CA ALA A 99 16.84 10.87 16.07
C ALA A 99 17.76 10.38 14.95
N PHE A 100 17.95 11.16 13.89
CA PHE A 100 18.90 10.85 12.82
C PHE A 100 20.34 10.75 13.36
N LYS A 101 20.79 11.69 14.18
CA LYS A 101 22.12 11.64 14.83
C LYS A 101 22.27 10.41 15.76
N ALA A 102 21.22 10.02 16.46
CA ALA A 102 21.22 8.82 17.27
C ALA A 102 21.35 7.56 16.40
N TYR A 103 20.64 7.51 15.28
CA TYR A 103 20.77 6.46 14.28
C TYR A 103 22.20 6.37 13.74
N VAL A 104 22.76 7.47 13.25
CA VAL A 104 24.11 7.51 12.66
C VAL A 104 25.20 7.09 13.65
N ARG A 105 25.12 7.54 14.91
CA ARG A 105 26.08 7.14 15.96
C ARG A 105 26.03 5.64 16.25
N ARG A 106 24.88 5.01 16.12
CA ARG A 106 24.71 3.60 16.50
C ARG A 106 24.93 2.64 15.35
N PHE A 107 24.55 3.04 14.12
CA PHE A 107 24.44 2.15 12.96
C PHE A 107 25.25 2.62 11.74
N GLY A 108 25.88 3.78 11.81
CA GLY A 108 26.63 4.37 10.70
C GLY A 108 25.80 5.33 9.85
N ARG A 109 26.50 6.12 9.03
CA ARG A 109 25.91 7.08 8.10
C ARG A 109 25.28 6.31 6.93
N PRO A 110 24.02 6.58 6.56
CA PRO A 110 23.43 6.00 5.36
C PRO A 110 24.02 6.62 4.07
N ASP A 111 24.07 5.84 3.00
CA ASP A 111 24.45 6.29 1.67
C ASP A 111 23.28 7.01 0.98
N VAL A 112 22.04 6.53 1.23
CA VAL A 112 20.81 7.03 0.62
C VAL A 112 19.70 7.11 1.67
N LEU A 113 18.90 8.18 1.63
CA LEU A 113 17.64 8.27 2.36
C LEU A 113 16.49 7.88 1.45
N HIS A 114 15.51 7.14 1.94
CA HIS A 114 14.32 6.76 1.17
C HIS A 114 13.05 7.16 1.91
N ALA A 115 12.36 8.18 1.41
CA ALA A 115 11.07 8.59 1.94
C ALA A 115 9.91 7.84 1.30
N HIS A 116 9.00 7.30 2.12
CA HIS A 116 7.74 6.76 1.65
C HIS A 116 6.61 7.74 1.94
N SER A 117 5.99 8.22 0.88
CA SER A 117 5.02 9.31 0.76
C SER A 117 5.58 10.70 1.03
N LEU A 118 5.06 11.67 0.26
CA LEU A 118 5.52 13.05 0.29
C LEU A 118 5.35 13.70 1.68
N TYR A 119 4.24 13.40 2.39
CA TYR A 119 3.98 13.96 3.70
C TYR A 119 3.61 12.87 4.74
N PRO A 120 4.21 12.91 5.94
CA PRO A 120 5.25 13.84 6.40
C PRO A 120 6.67 13.46 5.97
N ALA A 121 6.93 12.21 5.57
CA ALA A 121 8.27 11.66 5.37
C ALA A 121 9.09 12.42 4.32
N GLY A 122 8.52 12.73 3.15
CA GLY A 122 9.23 13.45 2.10
C GLY A 122 9.72 14.84 2.55
N PHE A 123 8.87 15.61 3.25
CA PHE A 123 9.26 16.89 3.80
C PHE A 123 10.37 16.78 4.85
N LEU A 124 10.28 15.80 5.72
CA LEU A 124 11.27 15.53 6.77
C LEU A 124 12.60 15.06 6.15
N THR A 125 12.54 14.19 5.16
CA THR A 125 13.71 13.67 4.43
C THR A 125 14.40 14.78 3.64
N TYR A 126 13.64 15.65 2.97
CA TYR A 126 14.17 16.84 2.28
C TYR A 126 15.03 17.68 3.20
N LEU A 127 14.57 17.96 4.43
CA LEU A 127 15.32 18.77 5.38
C LEU A 127 16.61 18.07 5.86
N LEU A 128 16.57 16.75 6.07
CA LEU A 128 17.76 15.96 6.42
C LEU A 128 18.74 15.90 5.24
N ALA A 129 18.24 15.60 4.05
CA ALA A 129 19.04 15.51 2.82
C ALA A 129 19.79 16.82 2.55
N ALA A 130 19.09 17.96 2.62
CA ALA A 130 19.67 19.28 2.42
C ALA A 130 20.73 19.61 3.47
N LYS A 131 20.51 19.25 4.74
CA LYS A 131 21.46 19.56 5.82
C LYS A 131 22.71 18.70 5.80
N TYR A 132 22.57 17.42 5.45
CA TYR A 132 23.66 16.45 5.55
C TYR A 132 24.31 16.10 4.21
N GLY A 133 23.87 16.71 3.11
CA GLY A 133 24.37 16.41 1.77
C GLY A 133 24.14 14.93 1.40
N LEU A 134 22.95 14.40 1.69
CA LEU A 134 22.60 13.00 1.40
C LEU A 134 21.65 12.94 0.21
N PRO A 135 21.91 12.06 -0.76
CA PRO A 135 20.94 11.80 -1.82
C PRO A 135 19.71 11.10 -1.24
N TRP A 136 18.56 11.34 -1.86
CA TRP A 136 17.34 10.72 -1.39
C TRP A 136 16.38 10.33 -2.51
N VAL A 137 15.57 9.33 -2.23
CA VAL A 137 14.55 8.76 -3.10
C VAL A 137 13.18 9.01 -2.49
N LEU A 138 12.18 9.32 -3.32
CA LEU A 138 10.80 9.49 -2.92
C LEU A 138 9.92 8.45 -3.61
N THR A 139 9.24 7.59 -2.84
CA THR A 139 8.14 6.75 -3.35
C THR A 139 6.82 7.28 -2.81
N GLU A 140 5.87 7.63 -3.70
CA GLU A 140 4.54 8.05 -3.29
C GLU A 140 3.55 6.88 -3.39
N HIS A 141 2.75 6.70 -2.33
CA HIS A 141 1.78 5.62 -2.21
C HIS A 141 0.32 6.11 -2.19
N ARG A 142 0.11 7.38 -1.88
CA ARG A 142 -1.23 7.96 -1.72
C ARG A 142 -1.73 8.54 -3.02
N SER A 143 -3.01 8.38 -3.30
CA SER A 143 -3.66 9.22 -4.29
C SER A 143 -3.71 10.66 -3.74
N LEU A 144 -2.86 11.54 -4.27
CA LEU A 144 -2.77 12.94 -3.82
C LEU A 144 -4.08 13.72 -3.99
N GLY A 145 -5.06 13.16 -4.71
CA GLY A 145 -6.40 13.72 -4.87
C GLY A 145 -7.18 13.82 -3.57
N HIS A 146 -6.97 12.89 -2.63
CA HIS A 146 -7.66 12.87 -1.33
C HIS A 146 -7.08 13.85 -0.30
N MET A 147 -5.97 14.51 -0.60
CA MET A 147 -5.33 15.48 0.30
C MET A 147 -4.95 16.76 -0.47
N PRO A 148 -5.92 17.51 -1.01
CA PRO A 148 -5.62 18.68 -1.81
C PRO A 148 -4.92 19.76 -0.98
N VAL A 149 -3.74 20.19 -1.42
CA VAL A 149 -3.13 21.42 -0.91
C VAL A 149 -3.85 22.58 -1.56
N ARG A 150 -4.58 23.35 -0.74
CA ARG A 150 -5.46 24.41 -1.22
C ARG A 150 -4.73 25.70 -1.58
N THR A 151 -3.51 25.92 -1.08
CA THR A 151 -2.77 27.15 -1.29
C THR A 151 -1.69 27.02 -2.37
N ALA A 152 -1.45 28.09 -3.14
CA ALA A 152 -0.37 28.14 -4.14
C ALA A 152 1.00 27.93 -3.49
N LEU A 153 1.23 28.49 -2.30
CA LEU A 153 2.47 28.32 -1.53
C LEU A 153 2.69 26.86 -1.14
N GLY A 154 1.65 26.19 -0.67
CA GLY A 154 1.72 24.76 -0.32
C GLY A 154 2.04 23.89 -1.54
N ARG A 155 1.42 24.16 -2.69
CA ARG A 155 1.74 23.43 -3.95
C ARG A 155 3.19 23.62 -4.37
N ARG A 156 3.69 24.87 -4.32
CA ARG A 156 5.11 25.16 -4.61
C ARG A 156 6.05 24.41 -3.67
N ALA A 157 5.72 24.36 -2.37
CA ALA A 157 6.51 23.59 -1.40
C ALA A 157 6.52 22.08 -1.71
N GLU A 158 5.37 21.48 -2.06
CA GLU A 158 5.30 20.08 -2.49
C GLU A 158 6.14 19.83 -3.75
N GLN A 159 6.03 20.70 -4.75
CA GLN A 159 6.83 20.63 -5.99
C GLN A 159 8.34 20.75 -5.72
N GLN A 160 8.74 21.71 -4.89
CA GLN A 160 10.15 21.89 -4.52
C GLN A 160 10.71 20.66 -3.78
N VAL A 161 9.97 20.13 -2.81
CA VAL A 161 10.37 18.94 -2.08
C VAL A 161 10.50 17.75 -3.03
N ALA A 162 9.49 17.49 -3.87
CA ALA A 162 9.55 16.40 -4.84
C ALA A 162 10.70 16.57 -5.84
N ALA A 163 10.91 17.78 -6.36
CA ALA A 163 11.96 18.07 -7.33
C ALA A 163 13.39 17.84 -6.78
N SER A 164 13.58 17.97 -5.47
CA SER A 164 14.89 17.78 -4.83
C SER A 164 15.27 16.30 -4.63
N ALA A 165 14.34 15.35 -4.79
CA ALA A 165 14.65 13.94 -4.75
C ALA A 165 15.43 13.53 -6.00
N ALA A 166 16.52 12.76 -5.82
CA ALA A 166 17.32 12.21 -6.91
C ALA A 166 16.49 11.30 -7.82
N ARG A 167 15.58 10.53 -7.22
CA ARG A 167 14.63 9.68 -7.96
C ARG A 167 13.24 9.78 -7.31
N ARG A 168 12.21 9.76 -8.15
CA ARG A 168 10.80 9.88 -7.75
C ARG A 168 10.03 8.72 -8.33
N ILE A 169 9.22 8.07 -7.51
CA ILE A 169 8.59 6.79 -7.83
C ILE A 169 7.11 6.87 -7.52
N GLY A 170 6.28 6.47 -8.48
CA GLY A 170 4.87 6.14 -8.31
C GLY A 170 4.67 4.63 -8.29
N VAL A 171 3.72 4.15 -7.50
CA VAL A 171 3.50 2.71 -7.29
C VAL A 171 2.71 2.03 -8.41
N SER A 172 2.15 2.80 -9.34
CA SER A 172 1.54 2.31 -10.58
C SER A 172 1.84 3.28 -11.71
N ARG A 173 1.69 2.85 -12.97
CA ARG A 173 1.98 3.71 -14.14
C ARG A 173 1.09 4.95 -14.14
N GLY A 174 -0.23 4.78 -14.10
CA GLY A 174 -1.17 5.90 -14.08
C GLY A 174 -1.01 6.79 -12.83
N HIS A 175 -0.60 6.24 -11.69
CA HIS A 175 -0.27 7.02 -10.50
C HIS A 175 1.00 7.86 -10.69
N ALA A 176 2.06 7.31 -11.30
CA ALA A 176 3.27 8.06 -11.63
C ALA A 176 2.97 9.22 -12.59
N ASP A 177 2.17 8.99 -13.64
CA ASP A 177 1.74 10.01 -14.59
C ASP A 177 0.90 11.11 -13.92
N PHE A 178 -0.04 10.73 -13.06
CA PHE A 178 -0.86 11.68 -12.31
C PHE A 178 -0.02 12.57 -11.38
N ILE A 179 0.95 11.97 -10.67
CA ILE A 179 1.83 12.73 -9.78
C ILE A 179 2.74 13.65 -10.60
N ALA A 180 3.26 13.18 -11.74
CA ALA A 180 4.08 13.98 -12.65
C ALA A 180 3.34 15.22 -13.15
N GLN A 181 2.07 15.09 -13.52
CA GLN A 181 1.21 16.22 -13.91
C GLN A 181 1.02 17.21 -12.77
N ARG A 182 0.92 16.75 -11.54
CA ARG A 182 0.63 17.57 -10.36
C ARG A 182 1.86 18.25 -9.75
N LEU A 183 2.96 17.50 -9.61
CA LEU A 183 4.17 17.93 -8.92
C LEU A 183 5.30 18.31 -9.87
N GLY A 184 5.16 17.98 -11.16
CA GLY A 184 6.18 18.19 -12.18
C GLY A 184 7.27 17.11 -12.19
N GLY A 185 8.10 17.17 -13.22
CA GLY A 185 9.25 16.29 -13.40
C GLY A 185 8.88 14.85 -13.81
N GLN A 186 9.91 14.03 -13.94
CA GLN A 186 9.75 12.62 -14.28
C GLN A 186 9.56 11.78 -13.03
N TRP A 187 8.62 10.83 -13.09
CA TRP A 187 8.35 9.84 -12.05
C TRP A 187 8.48 8.45 -12.66
N ASP A 188 9.30 7.63 -12.04
CA ASP A 188 9.46 6.23 -12.43
C ASP A 188 8.32 5.39 -11.86
N TYR A 189 8.00 4.29 -12.50
CA TYR A 189 7.08 3.30 -11.96
C TYR A 189 7.87 2.14 -11.34
N VAL A 190 7.61 1.87 -10.06
CA VAL A 190 8.02 0.65 -9.37
C VAL A 190 6.84 0.13 -8.57
N PRO A 191 6.37 -1.10 -8.81
CA PRO A 191 5.25 -1.68 -8.06
C PRO A 191 5.60 -1.87 -6.58
N ASN A 192 4.57 -1.99 -5.75
CA ASN A 192 4.79 -2.51 -4.40
C ASN A 192 5.20 -3.98 -4.45
N LEU A 193 5.92 -4.40 -3.42
CA LEU A 193 6.36 -5.78 -3.22
C LEU A 193 5.17 -6.67 -2.83
N LEU A 194 5.06 -7.84 -3.45
CA LEU A 194 4.21 -8.92 -2.93
C LEU A 194 4.73 -9.34 -1.54
N PRO A 195 3.86 -9.51 -0.53
CA PRO A 195 4.30 -10.03 0.77
C PRO A 195 5.07 -11.34 0.60
N PRO A 196 6.31 -11.45 1.14
CA PRO A 196 7.18 -12.61 0.89
C PRO A 196 6.56 -13.96 1.29
N ALA A 197 5.68 -13.98 2.29
CA ALA A 197 4.95 -15.17 2.69
C ALA A 197 4.08 -15.77 1.57
N LEU A 198 3.61 -14.93 0.63
CA LEU A 198 2.82 -15.37 -0.52
C LEU A 198 3.69 -15.93 -1.67
N GLU A 199 4.98 -15.64 -1.69
CA GLU A 199 5.88 -16.17 -2.71
C GLU A 199 6.13 -17.68 -2.60
N THR A 200 6.01 -18.22 -1.38
CA THR A 200 6.28 -19.64 -1.10
C THR A 200 5.03 -20.53 -1.06
N LEU A 201 3.85 -19.93 -1.25
CA LEU A 201 2.59 -20.68 -1.24
C LEU A 201 2.49 -21.60 -2.46
N THR A 202 1.78 -22.68 -2.28
CA THR A 202 1.32 -23.57 -3.36
C THR A 202 -0.16 -23.35 -3.60
N VAL A 203 -0.60 -23.42 -4.84
CA VAL A 203 -2.03 -23.36 -5.17
C VAL A 203 -2.62 -24.77 -5.26
N SER A 204 -3.87 -24.91 -4.86
CA SER A 204 -4.63 -26.15 -4.92
C SER A 204 -5.57 -26.19 -6.13
N ASP A 205 -6.02 -27.37 -6.50
CA ASP A 205 -7.07 -27.58 -7.49
C ASP A 205 -8.43 -27.20 -6.91
N HIS A 206 -9.24 -26.46 -7.66
CA HIS A 206 -10.58 -26.01 -7.25
C HIS A 206 -11.69 -26.46 -8.22
N SER A 207 -11.40 -27.42 -9.12
CA SER A 207 -12.32 -27.84 -10.16
C SER A 207 -13.63 -28.40 -9.62
N ASP A 208 -13.54 -29.20 -8.53
CA ASP A 208 -14.63 -30.01 -8.01
C ASP A 208 -15.35 -29.40 -6.80
N ARG A 209 -15.13 -28.13 -6.51
CA ARG A 209 -15.77 -27.45 -5.37
C ARG A 209 -16.65 -26.26 -5.83
N PRO A 210 -17.61 -25.83 -4.99
CA PRO A 210 -18.38 -24.62 -5.24
C PRO A 210 -17.51 -23.40 -5.51
N LEU A 211 -17.95 -22.54 -6.42
CA LEU A 211 -17.27 -21.31 -6.75
C LEU A 211 -17.28 -20.34 -5.56
N VAL A 212 -16.13 -19.76 -5.24
CA VAL A 212 -16.00 -18.77 -4.16
C VAL A 212 -15.55 -17.43 -4.75
N VAL A 213 -16.41 -16.43 -4.63
CA VAL A 213 -16.11 -15.03 -4.94
C VAL A 213 -15.75 -14.31 -3.65
N GLY A 214 -14.68 -13.53 -3.64
CA GLY A 214 -14.23 -12.85 -2.43
C GLY A 214 -13.95 -11.38 -2.62
N HIS A 215 -14.00 -10.67 -1.50
CA HIS A 215 -13.55 -9.27 -1.35
C HIS A 215 -12.85 -9.12 0.00
N LEU A 216 -11.77 -8.36 0.02
CA LEU A 216 -11.04 -8.03 1.25
C LEU A 216 -10.64 -6.55 1.23
N SER A 217 -11.12 -5.79 2.21
CA SER A 217 -10.78 -4.37 2.33
C SER A 217 -11.05 -3.84 3.74
N VAL A 218 -10.80 -2.55 3.94
CA VAL A 218 -11.21 -1.83 5.17
C VAL A 218 -12.71 -1.53 5.23
N LEU A 219 -13.48 -1.98 4.25
CA LEU A 219 -14.94 -1.85 4.15
C LEU A 219 -15.46 -0.41 4.21
N ASP A 220 -14.65 0.56 3.77
CA ASP A 220 -15.06 1.96 3.66
C ASP A 220 -15.81 2.23 2.35
N PRO A 221 -16.51 3.36 2.23
CA PRO A 221 -17.27 3.71 1.01
C PRO A 221 -16.41 3.79 -0.27
N VAL A 222 -15.10 4.00 -0.16
CA VAL A 222 -14.19 4.01 -1.31
C VAL A 222 -14.03 2.62 -1.91
N LYS A 223 -14.17 1.56 -1.09
CA LYS A 223 -14.04 0.16 -1.49
C LYS A 223 -15.36 -0.46 -1.99
N ARG A 224 -16.50 0.19 -1.73
CA ARG A 224 -17.84 -0.19 -2.22
C ARG A 224 -18.21 -1.65 -1.95
N PRO A 225 -18.19 -2.13 -0.69
CA PRO A 225 -18.48 -3.53 -0.40
C PRO A 225 -19.93 -3.93 -0.78
N GLU A 226 -20.90 -3.02 -0.74
CA GLU A 226 -22.27 -3.27 -1.20
C GLU A 226 -22.32 -3.57 -2.71
N LEU A 227 -21.53 -2.86 -3.52
CA LEU A 227 -21.44 -3.10 -4.96
C LEU A 227 -20.90 -4.50 -5.28
N VAL A 228 -20.06 -5.07 -4.40
CA VAL A 228 -19.61 -6.48 -4.55
C VAL A 228 -20.80 -7.44 -4.45
N ILE A 229 -21.71 -7.20 -3.50
CA ILE A 229 -22.92 -8.04 -3.29
C ILE A 229 -23.87 -7.92 -4.49
N GLU A 230 -24.13 -6.69 -4.94
CA GLU A 230 -24.99 -6.43 -6.10
C GLU A 230 -24.43 -7.06 -7.38
N SER A 231 -23.10 -6.96 -7.56
CA SER A 231 -22.43 -7.55 -8.72
C SER A 231 -22.41 -9.09 -8.67
N PHE A 232 -22.24 -9.67 -7.48
CA PHE A 232 -22.35 -11.13 -7.29
C PHE A 232 -23.75 -11.63 -7.64
N ALA A 233 -24.81 -10.94 -7.19
CA ALA A 233 -26.19 -11.27 -7.54
C ALA A 233 -26.43 -11.17 -9.06
N ALA A 234 -25.93 -10.09 -9.68
CA ALA A 234 -26.03 -9.90 -11.13
C ALA A 234 -25.25 -10.94 -11.95
N ALA A 235 -24.23 -11.55 -11.36
CA ALA A 235 -23.45 -12.59 -12.01
C ALA A 235 -24.24 -13.90 -12.21
N GLN A 236 -25.28 -14.19 -11.40
CA GLN A 236 -26.16 -15.38 -11.51
C GLN A 236 -25.36 -16.71 -11.56
N LEU A 237 -24.47 -16.92 -10.61
CA LEU A 237 -23.50 -18.03 -10.60
C LEU A 237 -24.09 -19.38 -10.12
N GLY A 238 -25.37 -19.44 -9.81
CA GLY A 238 -26.03 -20.61 -9.23
C GLY A 238 -26.07 -20.60 -7.70
N ALA A 239 -26.88 -21.50 -7.13
CA ALA A 239 -27.20 -21.49 -5.69
C ALA A 239 -26.02 -21.93 -4.80
N ASP A 240 -25.10 -22.72 -5.34
CA ASP A 240 -23.95 -23.25 -4.58
C ASP A 240 -22.75 -22.29 -4.52
N ALA A 241 -22.76 -21.24 -5.34
CA ALA A 241 -21.70 -20.23 -5.30
C ALA A 241 -21.73 -19.46 -3.97
N ARG A 242 -20.56 -19.12 -3.44
CA ARG A 242 -20.40 -18.41 -2.16
C ARG A 242 -19.79 -17.04 -2.40
N LEU A 243 -20.21 -16.05 -1.60
CA LEU A 243 -19.62 -14.72 -1.53
C LEU A 243 -19.01 -14.50 -0.14
N VAL A 244 -17.71 -14.22 -0.06
CA VAL A 244 -17.00 -13.98 1.20
C VAL A 244 -16.45 -12.59 1.23
N ILE A 245 -16.89 -11.74 2.16
CA ILE A 245 -16.42 -10.36 2.33
C ILE A 245 -15.70 -10.22 3.66
N GLY A 246 -14.37 -10.07 3.60
CA GLY A 246 -13.49 -9.87 4.76
C GLY A 246 -13.16 -8.40 5.01
N GLY A 247 -13.01 -8.05 6.29
CA GLY A 247 -12.62 -6.72 6.72
C GLY A 247 -13.13 -6.38 8.13
N PRO A 248 -12.78 -5.21 8.69
CA PRO A 248 -13.27 -4.80 10.01
C PRO A 248 -14.78 -4.57 9.95
N LEU A 249 -15.55 -5.42 10.64
CA LEU A 249 -17.00 -5.32 10.75
C LEU A 249 -17.40 -4.59 12.04
N THR A 250 -18.08 -3.45 11.89
CA THR A 250 -18.93 -2.90 12.96
C THR A 250 -20.35 -3.44 12.80
N ALA A 251 -21.18 -3.33 13.84
CA ALA A 251 -22.57 -3.76 13.76
C ALA A 251 -23.34 -3.04 12.64
N GLU A 252 -23.02 -1.77 12.39
CA GLU A 252 -23.64 -0.97 11.32
C GLU A 252 -23.24 -1.46 9.94
N ILE A 253 -21.94 -1.75 9.72
CA ILE A 253 -21.44 -2.27 8.45
C ILE A 253 -22.06 -3.65 8.17
N GLU A 254 -22.05 -4.54 9.16
CA GLU A 254 -22.65 -5.87 9.01
C GLU A 254 -24.14 -5.79 8.67
N ALA A 255 -24.89 -4.95 9.37
CA ALA A 255 -26.32 -4.76 9.12
C ALA A 255 -26.58 -4.23 7.70
N SER A 256 -25.77 -3.26 7.21
CA SER A 256 -25.86 -2.73 5.84
C SER A 256 -25.61 -3.81 4.81
N LEU A 257 -24.53 -4.58 4.95
CA LEU A 257 -24.17 -5.64 3.99
C LEU A 257 -25.23 -6.76 3.95
N ARG A 258 -25.74 -7.20 5.11
CA ARG A 258 -26.81 -8.21 5.16
C ARG A 258 -28.12 -7.69 4.58
N GLN A 259 -28.45 -6.41 4.80
CA GLN A 259 -29.61 -5.79 4.17
C GLN A 259 -29.49 -5.75 2.65
N CYS A 260 -28.32 -5.32 2.13
CA CYS A 260 -28.04 -5.34 0.70
C CYS A 260 -28.17 -6.76 0.12
N ALA A 261 -27.62 -7.78 0.80
CA ALA A 261 -27.70 -9.18 0.36
C ALA A 261 -29.14 -9.72 0.34
N ARG A 262 -29.99 -9.35 1.32
CA ARG A 262 -31.42 -9.69 1.31
C ARG A 262 -32.14 -9.07 0.12
N GLN A 263 -31.90 -7.78 -0.15
CA GLN A 263 -32.50 -7.06 -1.27
C GLN A 263 -32.06 -7.66 -2.62
N ALA A 264 -30.80 -8.08 -2.72
CA ALA A 264 -30.25 -8.74 -3.90
C ALA A 264 -30.58 -10.24 -4.01
N GLY A 265 -31.21 -10.83 -2.98
CA GLY A 265 -31.61 -12.26 -2.97
C GLY A 265 -30.48 -13.26 -2.75
N VAL A 266 -29.32 -12.82 -2.23
CA VAL A 266 -28.10 -13.65 -2.06
C VAL A 266 -27.64 -13.79 -0.61
N GLU A 267 -28.51 -13.49 0.38
CA GLU A 267 -28.13 -13.53 1.80
C GLU A 267 -27.60 -14.91 2.25
N LYS A 268 -28.18 -16.00 1.73
CA LYS A 268 -27.75 -17.36 2.07
C LYS A 268 -26.36 -17.72 1.56
N GLN A 269 -25.87 -17.00 0.56
CA GLN A 269 -24.57 -17.22 -0.07
C GLN A 269 -23.50 -16.30 0.52
N LEU A 270 -23.89 -15.29 1.35
CA LEU A 270 -22.98 -14.29 1.91
C LEU A 270 -22.38 -14.77 3.23
N GLU A 271 -21.05 -14.71 3.29
CA GLU A 271 -20.25 -14.93 4.50
C GLU A 271 -19.48 -13.66 4.86
N LEU A 272 -19.52 -13.29 6.15
CA LEU A 272 -18.87 -12.11 6.71
C LEU A 272 -17.96 -12.55 7.88
N PRO A 273 -16.74 -13.04 7.60
CA PRO A 273 -15.83 -13.54 8.64
C PRO A 273 -15.25 -12.47 9.55
N GLY A 274 -15.47 -11.19 9.26
CA GLY A 274 -14.89 -10.09 10.03
C GLY A 274 -13.43 -9.80 9.65
N MET A 275 -12.65 -9.35 10.64
CA MET A 275 -11.23 -9.00 10.45
C MET A 275 -10.42 -10.24 10.07
N ILE A 276 -9.71 -10.15 8.95
CA ILE A 276 -8.85 -11.22 8.45
C ILE A 276 -7.41 -10.97 8.90
N THR A 277 -6.86 -11.88 9.68
CA THR A 277 -5.45 -11.88 10.10
C THR A 277 -4.59 -12.78 9.22
N ASP A 278 -5.15 -13.90 8.74
CA ASP A 278 -4.54 -14.79 7.75
C ASP A 278 -5.03 -14.42 6.34
N VAL A 279 -4.41 -13.40 5.76
CA VAL A 279 -4.73 -12.93 4.39
C VAL A 279 -4.42 -14.00 3.34
N ALA A 280 -3.39 -14.82 3.57
CA ALA A 280 -3.00 -15.89 2.67
C ALA A 280 -4.07 -16.98 2.62
N GLY A 281 -4.48 -17.51 3.78
CA GLY A 281 -5.53 -18.51 3.89
C GLY A 281 -6.88 -18.00 3.38
N PHE A 282 -7.20 -16.72 3.63
CA PHE A 282 -8.40 -16.11 3.06
C PHE A 282 -8.37 -16.11 1.53
N ASN A 283 -7.29 -15.65 0.91
CA ASN A 283 -7.20 -15.58 -0.55
C ASN A 283 -7.09 -16.97 -1.21
N GLN A 284 -6.48 -17.96 -0.54
CA GLN A 284 -6.35 -19.33 -1.07
C GLN A 284 -7.69 -20.01 -1.33
N GLN A 285 -8.73 -19.68 -0.58
CA GLN A 285 -10.06 -20.22 -0.80
C GLN A 285 -10.81 -19.58 -1.97
N LEU A 286 -10.34 -18.47 -2.52
CA LEU A 286 -11.05 -17.72 -3.56
C LEU A 286 -10.74 -18.24 -4.96
N ASP A 287 -11.76 -18.22 -5.81
CA ASP A 287 -11.66 -18.44 -7.25
C ASP A 287 -11.66 -17.11 -8.01
N VAL A 288 -12.46 -16.16 -7.55
CA VAL A 288 -12.57 -14.79 -8.09
C VAL A 288 -12.42 -13.80 -6.96
N PHE A 289 -11.59 -12.78 -7.14
CA PHE A 289 -11.46 -11.65 -6.22
C PHE A 289 -12.01 -10.38 -6.88
N VAL A 290 -12.90 -9.68 -6.17
CA VAL A 290 -13.59 -8.48 -6.70
C VAL A 290 -13.18 -7.24 -5.93
N LEU A 291 -12.72 -6.19 -6.64
CA LEU A 291 -12.33 -4.90 -6.04
C LEU A 291 -12.95 -3.73 -6.81
N PRO A 292 -14.19 -3.30 -6.49
CA PRO A 292 -14.87 -2.21 -7.19
C PRO A 292 -14.54 -0.83 -6.60
N SER A 293 -13.29 -0.59 -6.23
CA SER A 293 -12.85 0.65 -5.60
C SER A 293 -13.09 1.89 -6.47
N ILE A 294 -13.43 3.02 -5.85
CA ILE A 294 -13.51 4.32 -6.53
C ILE A 294 -12.13 4.77 -7.00
N THR A 295 -11.13 4.50 -6.19
CA THR A 295 -9.73 4.85 -6.48
C THR A 295 -8.80 3.85 -5.81
N GLU A 296 -7.74 3.50 -6.53
CA GLU A 296 -6.70 2.62 -6.04
C GLU A 296 -5.35 3.04 -6.64
N SER A 297 -4.39 3.39 -5.80
CA SER A 297 -3.06 3.76 -6.28
C SER A 297 -2.28 2.55 -6.78
N PHE A 298 -2.42 1.39 -6.11
CA PHE A 298 -1.79 0.13 -6.51
C PHE A 298 -2.71 -1.08 -6.31
N GLY A 299 -3.29 -1.26 -5.12
CA GLY A 299 -4.16 -2.41 -4.82
C GLY A 299 -3.38 -3.63 -4.35
N MET A 300 -2.78 -3.55 -3.15
CA MET A 300 -2.07 -4.69 -2.54
C MET A 300 -2.91 -5.95 -2.53
N VAL A 301 -4.19 -5.84 -2.18
CA VAL A 301 -5.13 -6.98 -2.13
C VAL A 301 -5.32 -7.66 -3.49
N LEU A 302 -5.12 -6.96 -4.61
CA LEU A 302 -5.17 -7.56 -5.95
C LEU A 302 -3.98 -8.50 -6.19
N ILE A 303 -2.75 -8.05 -5.87
CA ILE A 303 -1.57 -8.92 -6.02
C ILE A 303 -1.57 -10.07 -5.02
N GLU A 304 -2.12 -9.87 -3.82
CA GLU A 304 -2.27 -10.91 -2.80
C GLU A 304 -3.24 -12.01 -3.27
N ALA A 305 -4.39 -11.64 -3.84
CA ALA A 305 -5.34 -12.60 -4.41
C ALA A 305 -4.78 -13.29 -5.67
N LEU A 306 -4.13 -12.54 -6.56
CA LEU A 306 -3.52 -13.09 -7.77
C LEU A 306 -2.41 -14.10 -7.45
N ALA A 307 -1.62 -13.85 -6.41
CA ALA A 307 -0.56 -14.73 -5.94
C ALA A 307 -1.08 -16.10 -5.44
N THR A 308 -2.35 -16.18 -5.06
CA THR A 308 -3.02 -17.45 -4.70
C THR A 308 -3.74 -18.09 -5.89
N GLY A 309 -3.65 -17.50 -7.07
CA GLY A 309 -4.23 -18.02 -8.30
C GLY A 309 -5.71 -17.67 -8.50
N ALA A 310 -6.29 -16.73 -7.74
CA ALA A 310 -7.62 -16.21 -8.00
C ALA A 310 -7.64 -15.35 -9.27
N ALA A 311 -8.75 -15.40 -10.02
CA ALA A 311 -9.01 -14.47 -11.11
C ALA A 311 -9.50 -13.13 -10.53
N LEU A 312 -9.15 -12.00 -11.17
CA LEU A 312 -9.44 -10.68 -10.65
C LEU A 312 -10.58 -10.00 -11.43
N VAL A 313 -11.46 -9.29 -10.71
CA VAL A 313 -12.41 -8.33 -11.30
C VAL A 313 -12.28 -7.03 -10.54
N ALA A 314 -12.01 -5.95 -11.24
CA ALA A 314 -11.86 -4.65 -10.58
C ALA A 314 -12.42 -3.52 -11.45
N THR A 315 -12.82 -2.41 -10.83
CA THR A 315 -13.12 -1.17 -11.54
C THR A 315 -11.85 -0.52 -12.08
N ASP A 316 -12.01 0.29 -13.13
CA ASP A 316 -10.91 1.07 -13.74
C ASP A 316 -10.29 2.02 -12.72
N THR A 317 -9.11 1.67 -12.26
CA THR A 317 -8.25 2.44 -11.36
C THR A 317 -6.79 2.28 -11.78
N TRP A 318 -5.94 3.21 -11.38
CA TRP A 318 -4.50 3.12 -11.70
C TRP A 318 -3.88 1.79 -11.24
N GLY A 319 -4.29 1.32 -10.06
CA GLY A 319 -3.82 0.05 -9.50
C GLY A 319 -4.32 -1.15 -10.30
N ALA A 320 -5.62 -1.22 -10.59
CA ALA A 320 -6.22 -2.31 -11.35
C ALA A 320 -5.57 -2.45 -12.73
N ASN A 321 -5.44 -1.34 -13.47
CA ASN A 321 -4.78 -1.31 -14.79
C ASN A 321 -3.29 -1.67 -14.76
N THR A 322 -2.66 -1.60 -13.60
CA THR A 322 -1.26 -1.97 -13.43
C THR A 322 -1.10 -3.45 -13.04
N VAL A 323 -2.02 -3.95 -12.21
CA VAL A 323 -1.96 -5.31 -11.68
C VAL A 323 -2.57 -6.32 -12.62
N ILE A 324 -3.71 -6.00 -13.23
CA ILE A 324 -4.47 -6.94 -14.08
C ILE A 324 -3.92 -6.90 -15.50
N SER A 325 -3.37 -8.03 -15.94
CA SER A 325 -2.95 -8.29 -17.33
C SER A 325 -3.85 -9.35 -17.95
N ASP A 326 -3.67 -9.59 -19.24
CA ASP A 326 -4.42 -10.62 -19.96
C ASP A 326 -4.27 -11.99 -19.29
N GLY A 327 -5.40 -12.64 -18.98
CA GLY A 327 -5.46 -13.91 -18.28
C GLY A 327 -5.41 -13.82 -16.75
N ASP A 328 -5.18 -12.62 -16.16
CA ASP A 328 -5.23 -12.41 -14.71
C ASP A 328 -6.64 -12.03 -14.24
N GLY A 329 -7.39 -11.32 -15.07
CA GLY A 329 -8.70 -10.80 -14.70
C GLY A 329 -9.29 -9.85 -15.73
N VAL A 330 -10.33 -9.12 -15.31
CA VAL A 330 -11.06 -8.12 -16.11
C VAL A 330 -11.12 -6.80 -15.36
N VAL A 331 -10.76 -5.72 -16.04
CA VAL A 331 -10.99 -4.34 -15.57
C VAL A 331 -12.27 -3.80 -16.21
N VAL A 332 -13.22 -3.35 -15.39
CA VAL A 332 -14.52 -2.83 -15.82
C VAL A 332 -14.51 -1.30 -15.71
N ALA A 333 -14.85 -0.63 -16.80
CA ALA A 333 -14.82 0.84 -16.85
C ALA A 333 -15.90 1.50 -15.97
N SER A 334 -16.98 0.79 -15.72
CA SER A 334 -18.15 1.30 -14.99
C SER A 334 -18.28 0.66 -13.61
N ALA A 335 -18.98 1.34 -12.71
CA ALA A 335 -19.38 0.82 -11.41
C ALA A 335 -20.83 0.27 -11.45
N ASP A 336 -21.26 -0.19 -12.61
CA ASP A 336 -22.57 -0.82 -12.76
C ASP A 336 -22.52 -2.27 -12.27
N PRO A 337 -23.42 -2.70 -11.36
CA PRO A 337 -23.51 -4.08 -10.90
C PRO A 337 -23.67 -5.10 -12.03
N ALA A 338 -24.39 -4.75 -13.12
CA ALA A 338 -24.60 -5.66 -14.25
C ALA A 338 -23.30 -5.90 -15.04
N GLU A 339 -22.49 -4.85 -15.28
CA GLU A 339 -21.22 -4.97 -15.98
C GLU A 339 -20.18 -5.73 -15.13
N LEU A 340 -20.08 -5.40 -13.85
CA LEU A 340 -19.23 -6.14 -12.92
C LEU A 340 -19.69 -7.61 -12.78
N GLY A 341 -21.00 -7.86 -12.70
CA GLY A 341 -21.58 -9.20 -12.69
C GLY A 341 -21.25 -9.99 -13.94
N ALA A 342 -21.30 -9.35 -15.11
CA ALA A 342 -20.88 -9.99 -16.37
C ALA A 342 -19.39 -10.34 -16.36
N ALA A 343 -18.54 -9.46 -15.84
CA ALA A 343 -17.11 -9.74 -15.69
C ALA A 343 -16.84 -10.88 -14.70
N ILE A 344 -17.53 -10.91 -13.55
CA ILE A 344 -17.45 -12.03 -12.58
C ILE A 344 -17.85 -13.34 -13.26
N ARG A 345 -18.97 -13.37 -13.98
CA ARG A 345 -19.43 -14.53 -14.73
C ARG A 345 -18.41 -14.98 -15.77
N GLN A 346 -17.83 -14.05 -16.52
CA GLN A 346 -16.78 -14.33 -17.50
C GLN A 346 -15.59 -15.04 -16.86
N VAL A 347 -15.00 -14.47 -15.81
CA VAL A 347 -13.80 -15.06 -15.19
C VAL A 347 -14.11 -16.33 -14.41
N SER A 348 -15.35 -16.54 -13.97
CA SER A 348 -15.79 -17.77 -13.28
C SER A 348 -15.75 -19.02 -14.17
N THR A 349 -15.77 -18.82 -15.51
CA THR A 349 -15.60 -19.92 -16.48
C THR A 349 -14.15 -20.29 -16.76
N TRP A 350 -13.21 -19.51 -16.26
CA TRP A 350 -11.79 -19.78 -16.48
C TRP A 350 -11.32 -21.01 -15.69
N PRO A 351 -10.24 -21.68 -16.15
CA PRO A 351 -9.73 -22.86 -15.47
C PRO A 351 -9.42 -22.60 -14.00
N ARG A 352 -10.06 -23.38 -13.13
CA ARG A 352 -9.87 -23.38 -11.68
C ARG A 352 -9.03 -24.57 -11.21
N ASP A 353 -8.60 -25.41 -12.13
CA ASP A 353 -7.65 -26.46 -11.88
C ASP A 353 -6.29 -25.91 -11.44
N LYS A 354 -5.45 -26.78 -10.93
CA LYS A 354 -4.13 -26.38 -10.45
C LYS A 354 -3.32 -25.62 -11.52
N ALA A 355 -3.37 -26.08 -12.78
CA ALA A 355 -2.61 -25.47 -13.86
C ALA A 355 -3.09 -24.03 -14.21
N GLY A 356 -4.40 -23.81 -14.23
CA GLY A 356 -4.98 -22.48 -14.46
C GLY A 356 -4.63 -21.50 -13.35
N ARG A 357 -4.67 -21.96 -12.11
CA ARG A 357 -4.31 -21.16 -10.94
C ARG A 357 -2.81 -20.86 -10.88
N GLU A 358 -1.95 -21.84 -11.21
CA GLU A 358 -0.50 -21.64 -11.30
C GLU A 358 -0.14 -20.58 -12.35
N ARG A 359 -0.74 -20.59 -13.54
CA ARG A 359 -0.50 -19.56 -14.57
C ARG A 359 -0.74 -18.15 -14.06
N ARG A 360 -1.85 -17.91 -13.34
CA ARG A 360 -2.16 -16.60 -12.74
C ARG A 360 -1.15 -16.22 -11.66
N ARG A 361 -0.79 -17.19 -10.82
CA ARG A 361 0.26 -17.02 -9.81
C ARG A 361 1.61 -16.66 -10.43
N GLU A 362 2.06 -17.36 -11.47
CA GLU A 362 3.31 -17.09 -12.18
C GLU A 362 3.33 -15.69 -12.78
N SER A 363 2.20 -15.25 -13.37
CA SER A 363 2.01 -13.88 -13.82
C SER A 363 2.23 -12.86 -12.70
N CYS A 364 1.70 -13.11 -11.50
CA CYS A 364 1.92 -12.28 -10.31
C CYS A 364 3.39 -12.26 -9.90
N LEU A 365 4.00 -13.43 -9.71
CA LEU A 365 5.36 -13.56 -9.19
C LEU A 365 6.39 -12.93 -10.11
N SER A 366 6.25 -13.09 -11.43
CA SER A 366 7.17 -12.51 -12.42
C SER A 366 7.28 -10.97 -12.33
N ARG A 367 6.23 -10.30 -11.81
CA ARG A 367 6.13 -8.83 -11.77
C ARG A 367 6.32 -8.23 -10.38
N PHE A 368 5.89 -8.95 -9.34
CA PHE A 368 5.72 -8.37 -7.99
C PHE A 368 6.53 -9.09 -6.91
N ALA A 369 7.22 -10.21 -7.23
CA ALA A 369 8.06 -10.91 -6.28
C ALA A 369 9.36 -10.15 -5.96
N LEU A 370 10.01 -10.53 -4.86
CA LEU A 370 11.22 -9.90 -4.34
C LEU A 370 12.32 -9.73 -5.38
N GLY A 371 12.53 -10.71 -6.23
CA GLY A 371 13.60 -10.63 -7.25
C GLY A 371 13.48 -9.42 -8.17
N ALA A 372 12.28 -9.23 -8.75
CA ALA A 372 11.99 -8.10 -9.65
C ALA A 372 12.02 -6.76 -8.89
N PHE A 373 11.42 -6.71 -7.68
CA PHE A 373 11.39 -5.54 -6.83
C PHE A 373 12.81 -5.10 -6.41
N ALA A 374 13.61 -6.02 -5.90
CA ALA A 374 14.95 -5.74 -5.40
C ALA A 374 15.90 -5.28 -6.51
N ALA A 375 15.83 -5.87 -7.69
CA ALA A 375 16.64 -5.45 -8.83
C ALA A 375 16.41 -3.98 -9.18
N LYS A 376 15.14 -3.55 -9.28
CA LYS A 376 14.78 -2.15 -9.57
C LYS A 376 15.25 -1.18 -8.49
N TYR A 377 15.02 -1.49 -7.21
CA TYR A 377 15.43 -0.58 -6.14
C TYR A 377 16.96 -0.51 -5.97
N LYS A 378 17.70 -1.60 -6.21
CA LYS A 378 19.17 -1.56 -6.20
C LYS A 378 19.70 -0.61 -7.26
N GLU A 379 19.14 -0.64 -8.47
CA GLU A 379 19.49 0.29 -9.55
C GLU A 379 19.16 1.74 -9.15
N ILE A 380 17.96 1.99 -8.65
CA ILE A 380 17.51 3.32 -8.20
C ILE A 380 18.43 3.89 -7.12
N TYR A 381 18.79 3.09 -6.12
CA TYR A 381 19.69 3.52 -5.06
C TYR A 381 21.11 3.77 -5.55
N ALA A 382 21.60 2.95 -6.48
CA ALA A 382 22.92 3.16 -7.10
C ALA A 382 22.98 4.48 -7.86
N VAL A 383 21.97 4.79 -8.68
CA VAL A 383 21.85 6.07 -9.40
C VAL A 383 21.72 7.24 -8.43
N ALA A 384 20.90 7.10 -7.37
CA ALA A 384 20.75 8.15 -6.36
C ALA A 384 22.06 8.42 -5.61
N ALA A 385 22.81 7.37 -5.22
CA ALA A 385 24.09 7.53 -4.55
C ALA A 385 25.13 8.21 -5.44
N ALA A 386 25.18 7.88 -6.73
CA ALA A 386 26.10 8.47 -7.69
C ALA A 386 25.85 9.98 -7.90
N SER A 387 24.58 10.43 -7.84
CA SER A 387 24.21 11.85 -8.02
C SER A 387 24.69 12.77 -6.88
N ALA A 388 25.12 12.24 -5.73
CA ALA A 388 25.67 13.03 -4.64
C ALA A 388 27.16 13.38 -4.83
N HIS A 389 27.83 12.75 -5.80
CA HIS A 389 29.25 12.92 -6.08
C HIS A 389 29.50 13.72 -7.38
N ALA A 390 28.43 14.06 -8.11
CA ALA A 390 28.42 14.91 -9.28
C ALA A 390 28.05 16.36 -8.92
#